data_acd58d97c097594714f5fbcb971203eb
#
_entry.id   acd58d97c097594714f5fbcb971203eb
#
_cell.length_a   1.000
_cell.length_b   1.000
_cell.length_c   1.000
_cell.angle_alpha   90.00
_cell.angle_beta   90.00
_cell.angle_gamma   90.00
#
_symmetry.space_group_name_H-M   'P 1'
#
loop_
_entity.id
_entity.type
_entity.pdbx_description
1 polymer ?
#
loop_
_entity_poly.entity_id
_entity_poly.type
_entity_poly.pdbx_seq_one_letter_code
_entity_poly.pdbx_strand_id
1 'polypeptide(L)'
;MKIYAFDVDDTLEVSGGPISIVSVGRLKPQGHIVGLNGNWAVVVQTVPLWHRIFSFVGPMEMSKDTFLNQLKTYIPADDYIMVGNIKGVSGASDDEGAANLAGWRFIKESDFAAGAR
;
A
#
# COMPACT_ATOMS: atom_id res chain seq x y z
N MET A 1 -0.92 -9.99 13.39
CA MET A 1 -1.62 -8.99 12.53
C MET A 1 -0.57 -8.16 11.81
N LYS A 2 -0.72 -8.01 10.51
CA LYS A 2 0.17 -7.21 9.65
C LYS A 2 -0.55 -5.94 9.20
N ILE A 3 0.22 -4.90 8.89
CA ILE A 3 -0.29 -3.70 8.21
C ILE A 3 0.29 -3.65 6.81
N TYR A 4 -0.59 -3.55 5.82
CA TYR A 4 -0.23 -3.36 4.42
C TYR A 4 -0.59 -1.95 3.97
N ALA A 5 0.38 -1.21 3.46
CA ALA A 5 0.19 0.06 2.79
C ALA A 5 0.48 -0.11 1.29
N PHE A 6 -0.50 0.15 0.45
CA PHE A 6 -0.39 -0.01 -1.00
C PHE A 6 -0.20 1.33 -1.69
N ASP A 7 0.80 1.41 -2.56
CA ASP A 7 0.82 2.42 -3.61
C ASP A 7 -0.34 2.18 -4.59
N VAL A 8 -0.69 3.18 -5.37
CA VAL A 8 -1.83 3.13 -6.30
C VAL A 8 -1.37 3.08 -7.74
N ASP A 9 -0.73 4.14 -8.24
CA ASP A 9 -0.31 4.23 -9.63
C ASP A 9 0.72 3.14 -9.96
N ASP A 10 0.53 2.42 -11.07
CA ASP A 10 1.37 1.30 -11.50
C ASP A 10 1.49 0.16 -10.48
N THR A 11 0.61 0.12 -9.49
CA THR A 11 0.56 -0.90 -8.42
C THR A 11 -0.78 -1.63 -8.42
N LEU A 12 -1.88 -0.88 -8.29
CA LEU A 12 -3.24 -1.44 -8.31
C LEU A 12 -3.81 -1.44 -9.72
N GLU A 13 -4.64 -2.43 -10.04
CA GLU A 13 -5.23 -2.60 -11.37
C GLU A 13 -6.03 -1.38 -11.85
N VAL A 14 -6.67 -0.66 -10.93
CA VAL A 14 -7.47 0.54 -11.24
C VAL A 14 -6.60 1.71 -11.71
N SER A 15 -5.30 1.62 -11.56
CA SER A 15 -4.34 2.66 -11.96
C SER A 15 -3.10 2.08 -12.65
N GLY A 16 -3.29 1.05 -13.47
CA GLY A 16 -2.28 0.52 -14.39
C GLY A 16 -1.34 -0.54 -13.82
N GLY A 17 -1.58 -1.03 -12.62
CA GLY A 17 -0.73 -2.02 -11.97
C GLY A 17 -1.26 -3.46 -12.05
N PRO A 18 -0.47 -4.44 -11.56
CA PRO A 18 -0.81 -5.85 -11.64
C PRO A 18 -1.69 -6.37 -10.49
N ILE A 19 -1.89 -5.60 -9.42
CA ILE A 19 -2.56 -6.09 -8.22
C ILE A 19 -4.06 -5.87 -8.33
N SER A 20 -4.84 -6.96 -8.23
CA SER A 20 -6.31 -6.88 -8.24
C SER A 20 -6.85 -6.39 -6.90
N ILE A 21 -7.95 -5.64 -6.95
CA ILE A 21 -8.68 -5.20 -5.75
C ILE A 21 -9.21 -6.41 -4.97
N VAL A 22 -9.59 -7.48 -5.65
CA VAL A 22 -10.05 -8.72 -5.01
C VAL A 22 -8.95 -9.32 -4.12
N SER A 23 -7.71 -9.38 -4.59
CA SER A 23 -6.58 -9.91 -3.80
C SER A 23 -6.29 -9.05 -2.57
N VAL A 24 -6.38 -7.73 -2.70
CA VAL A 24 -6.22 -6.80 -1.58
C VAL A 24 -7.35 -6.98 -0.55
N GLY A 25 -8.58 -7.10 -1.03
CA GLY A 25 -9.76 -7.28 -0.18
C GLY A 25 -9.76 -8.56 0.66
N ARG A 26 -8.95 -9.55 0.30
CA ARG A 26 -8.81 -10.79 1.07
C ARG A 26 -7.96 -10.64 2.33
N LEU A 27 -7.17 -9.60 2.44
CA LEU A 27 -6.26 -9.40 3.58
C LEU A 27 -7.00 -9.03 4.87
N LYS A 28 -8.02 -8.20 4.78
CA LYS A 28 -8.78 -7.74 5.96
C LYS A 28 -9.50 -8.87 6.69
N PRO A 29 -10.22 -9.79 6.01
CA PRO A 29 -10.82 -10.96 6.68
C PRO A 29 -9.79 -11.89 7.31
N GLN A 30 -8.54 -11.86 6.86
CA GLN A 30 -7.45 -12.63 7.46
C GLN A 30 -6.89 -11.95 8.73
N GLY A 31 -7.44 -10.82 9.15
CA GLY A 31 -7.04 -10.13 10.38
C GLY A 31 -5.98 -9.05 10.19
N HIS A 32 -5.75 -8.60 8.96
CA HIS A 32 -4.76 -7.56 8.67
C HIS A 32 -5.40 -6.18 8.49
N ILE A 33 -4.63 -5.14 8.74
CA ILE A 33 -4.98 -3.75 8.40
C ILE A 33 -4.45 -3.46 7.00
N VAL A 34 -5.28 -2.84 6.19
CA VAL A 34 -4.96 -2.52 4.79
C VAL A 34 -5.28 -1.05 4.53
N GLY A 35 -4.37 -0.36 3.88
CA GLY A 35 -4.59 1.04 3.52
C GLY A 35 -3.80 1.46 2.29
N LEU A 36 -3.96 2.73 1.91
CA LEU A 36 -3.34 3.32 0.75
C LEU A 36 -2.22 4.29 1.14
N ASN A 37 -1.13 4.24 0.42
CA ASN A 37 0.00 5.16 0.53
C ASN A 37 0.40 5.65 -0.86
N GLY A 38 -0.42 6.50 -1.45
CA GLY A 38 -0.23 7.01 -2.79
C GLY A 38 -1.42 7.81 -3.30
N ASN A 39 -1.71 7.70 -4.58
CA ASN A 39 -2.80 8.42 -5.25
C ASN A 39 -4.18 7.84 -4.85
N TRP A 40 -4.55 8.05 -3.59
CA TRP A 40 -5.75 7.47 -2.99
C TRP A 40 -7.05 7.95 -3.63
N ALA A 41 -7.07 9.17 -4.20
CA ALA A 41 -8.28 9.73 -4.81
C ALA A 41 -8.80 8.88 -5.97
N VAL A 42 -7.92 8.26 -6.75
CA VAL A 42 -8.31 7.33 -7.83
C VAL A 42 -9.11 6.16 -7.28
N VAL A 43 -8.67 5.58 -6.17
CA VAL A 43 -9.35 4.44 -5.54
C VAL A 43 -10.72 4.86 -4.98
N VAL A 44 -10.77 5.96 -4.26
CA VAL A 44 -12.02 6.49 -3.68
C VAL A 44 -13.06 6.77 -4.77
N GLN A 45 -12.63 7.26 -5.93
CA GLN A 45 -13.52 7.58 -7.05
C GLN A 45 -13.94 6.37 -7.88
N THR A 46 -13.14 5.31 -7.93
CA THR A 46 -13.32 4.20 -8.88
C THR A 46 -13.67 2.86 -8.25
N VAL A 47 -13.36 2.65 -6.97
CA VAL A 47 -13.62 1.37 -6.29
C VAL A 47 -14.87 1.48 -5.43
N PRO A 48 -15.98 0.83 -5.80
CA PRO A 48 -17.18 0.80 -4.96
C PRO A 48 -16.87 0.21 -3.58
N LEU A 49 -17.40 0.82 -2.53
CA LEU A 49 -17.22 0.36 -1.14
C LEU A 49 -15.74 0.27 -0.72
N TRP A 50 -14.89 1.13 -1.25
CA TRP A 50 -13.47 1.17 -0.93
C TRP A 50 -13.21 1.21 0.59
N HIS A 51 -14.07 1.87 1.36
CA HIS A 51 -13.95 2.00 2.82
C HIS A 51 -14.16 0.69 3.59
N ARG A 52 -14.68 -0.35 2.94
CA ARG A 52 -14.75 -1.71 3.51
C ARG A 52 -13.45 -2.49 3.34
N ILE A 53 -12.60 -2.06 2.42
CA ILE A 53 -11.31 -2.69 2.11
C ILE A 53 -10.19 -1.96 2.83
N PHE A 54 -10.16 -0.64 2.71
CA PHE A 54 -9.07 0.20 3.20
C PHE A 54 -9.44 0.89 4.50
N SER A 55 -8.60 0.72 5.52
CA SER A 55 -8.78 1.33 6.85
C SER A 55 -8.12 2.70 6.96
N PHE A 56 -7.22 3.04 6.04
CA PHE A 56 -6.61 4.37 5.95
C PHE A 56 -6.31 4.73 4.50
N VAL A 57 -6.27 6.02 4.23
CA VAL A 57 -5.87 6.58 2.94
C VAL A 57 -4.94 7.77 3.18
N GLY A 58 -3.92 7.91 2.36
CA GLY A 58 -2.95 9.00 2.43
C GLY A 58 -1.77 8.78 1.48
N PRO A 59 -0.73 9.61 1.62
CA PRO A 59 -0.61 10.74 2.55
C PRO A 59 -1.33 12.00 2.06
N MET A 60 -1.59 12.92 3.00
CA MET A 60 -2.07 14.27 2.72
C MET A 60 -1.04 15.25 3.26
N GLU A 61 -0.51 16.10 2.39
CA GLU A 61 0.44 17.17 2.75
C GLU A 61 1.72 16.69 3.44
N MET A 62 2.14 15.44 3.19
CA MET A 62 3.39 14.88 3.70
C MET A 62 3.96 13.85 2.74
N SER A 63 5.24 13.52 2.90
CA SER A 63 5.88 12.46 2.13
C SER A 63 5.40 11.08 2.54
N LYS A 64 5.57 10.09 1.64
CA LYS A 64 5.18 8.71 1.89
C LYS A 64 5.91 8.09 3.08
N ASP A 65 7.20 8.34 3.22
CA ASP A 65 7.99 7.84 4.35
C ASP A 65 7.54 8.43 5.69
N THR A 66 7.20 9.71 5.72
CA THR A 66 6.66 10.36 6.94
C THR A 66 5.32 9.73 7.33
N PHE A 67 4.46 9.47 6.37
CA PHE A 67 3.16 8.82 6.60
C PHE A 67 3.33 7.40 7.14
N LEU A 68 4.21 6.60 6.52
CA LEU A 68 4.52 5.25 6.99
C LEU A 68 5.08 5.27 8.41
N ASN A 69 5.96 6.22 8.72
CA ASN A 69 6.54 6.35 10.06
C ASN A 69 5.47 6.68 11.10
N GLN A 70 4.50 7.54 10.78
CA GLN A 70 3.38 7.85 11.67
C GLN A 70 2.50 6.61 11.92
N LEU A 71 2.17 5.86 10.89
CA LEU A 71 1.39 4.63 11.02
C LEU A 71 2.10 3.64 11.94
N LYS A 72 3.40 3.43 11.76
CA LYS A 72 4.20 2.53 12.59
C LYS A 72 4.29 3.00 14.03
N THR A 73 4.39 4.30 14.26
CA THR A 73 4.45 4.88 15.59
C THR A 73 3.17 4.67 16.38
N TYR A 74 2.02 4.81 15.74
CA TYR A 74 0.73 4.85 16.43
C TYR A 74 -0.06 3.55 16.36
N ILE A 75 0.21 2.67 15.40
CA ILE A 75 -0.52 1.42 15.23
C ILE A 75 0.41 0.24 15.47
N PRO A 76 0.27 -0.50 16.58
CA PRO A 76 1.08 -1.68 16.85
C PRO A 76 0.68 -2.83 15.91
N ALA A 77 1.68 -3.51 15.38
CA ALA A 77 1.51 -4.68 14.52
C ALA A 77 2.75 -5.57 14.57
N ASP A 78 2.62 -6.80 14.10
CA ASP A 78 3.73 -7.75 14.04
C ASP A 78 4.64 -7.50 12.83
N ASP A 79 4.09 -6.94 11.76
CA ASP A 79 4.81 -6.66 10.52
C ASP A 79 4.21 -5.44 9.81
N TYR A 80 5.05 -4.61 9.21
CA TYR A 80 4.68 -3.40 8.49
C TYR A 80 5.19 -3.52 7.07
N ILE A 81 4.29 -3.55 6.09
CA ILE A 81 4.61 -3.88 4.70
C ILE A 81 4.13 -2.78 3.78
N MET A 82 5.06 -2.20 3.02
CA MET A 82 4.77 -1.31 1.90
C MET A 82 4.81 -2.10 0.60
N VAL A 83 3.72 -2.09 -0.15
CA VAL A 83 3.63 -2.70 -1.47
C VAL A 83 3.60 -1.62 -2.53
N GLY A 84 4.56 -1.64 -3.44
CA GLY A 84 4.66 -0.58 -4.45
C GLY A 84 5.73 -0.81 -5.50
N ASN A 85 6.24 0.31 -6.01
CA ASN A 85 7.14 0.32 -7.17
C ASN A 85 8.59 0.51 -6.75
N ILE A 86 9.48 0.01 -7.62
CA ILE A 86 10.90 0.38 -7.62
C ILE A 86 11.08 1.49 -8.64
N LYS A 87 11.50 2.68 -8.20
CA LYS A 87 11.65 3.87 -9.04
C LYS A 87 12.54 3.59 -10.24
N GLY A 88 12.02 3.92 -11.43
CA GLY A 88 12.74 3.74 -12.70
C GLY A 88 12.77 2.29 -13.20
N VAL A 89 12.19 1.34 -12.47
CA VAL A 89 12.10 -0.08 -12.85
C VAL A 89 10.66 -0.47 -13.13
N SER A 90 9.75 -0.24 -12.18
CA SER A 90 8.34 -0.63 -12.30
C SER A 90 7.37 0.53 -12.13
N GLY A 91 7.84 1.74 -11.87
CA GLY A 91 7.04 2.94 -11.75
C GLY A 91 7.88 4.17 -11.47
N ALA A 92 7.21 5.32 -11.29
CA ALA A 92 7.84 6.61 -11.00
C ALA A 92 8.07 6.86 -9.51
N SER A 93 7.33 6.16 -8.63
CA SER A 93 7.41 6.31 -7.19
C SER A 93 8.59 5.55 -6.61
N ASP A 94 9.26 6.16 -5.62
CA ASP A 94 10.31 5.51 -4.83
C ASP A 94 9.72 4.88 -3.56
N ASP A 95 8.85 3.88 -3.75
CA ASP A 95 8.16 3.23 -2.64
C ASP A 95 9.11 2.37 -1.80
N GLU A 96 10.10 1.75 -2.45
CA GLU A 96 11.15 1.00 -1.76
C GLU A 96 11.97 1.92 -0.84
N GLY A 97 12.37 3.10 -1.35
CA GLY A 97 13.10 4.10 -0.56
C GLY A 97 12.28 4.61 0.62
N ALA A 98 11.00 4.88 0.41
CA ALA A 98 10.09 5.30 1.48
C ALA A 98 9.94 4.24 2.57
N ALA A 99 9.78 2.97 2.18
CA ALA A 99 9.71 1.85 3.10
C ALA A 99 10.99 1.72 3.93
N ASN A 100 12.16 1.80 3.28
CA ASN A 100 13.45 1.72 3.95
C ASN A 100 13.63 2.85 4.98
N LEU A 101 13.29 4.08 4.62
CA LEU A 101 13.37 5.23 5.53
C LEU A 101 12.48 5.08 6.76
N ALA A 102 11.30 4.49 6.58
CA ALA A 102 10.31 4.31 7.66
C ALA A 102 10.51 3.02 8.45
N GLY A 103 11.45 2.17 8.06
CA GLY A 103 11.66 0.86 8.70
C GLY A 103 10.57 -0.14 8.40
N TRP A 104 9.92 -0.05 7.24
CA TRP A 104 8.93 -0.99 6.75
C TRP A 104 9.57 -2.03 5.82
N ARG A 105 9.02 -3.23 5.80
CA ARG A 105 9.36 -4.24 4.81
C ARG A 105 8.73 -3.83 3.46
N PHE A 106 9.46 -4.04 2.36
CA PHE A 106 8.99 -3.71 1.03
C PHE A 106 8.68 -4.97 0.23
N ILE A 107 7.54 -4.96 -0.47
CA ILE A 107 7.17 -5.97 -1.48
C ILE A 107 6.91 -5.23 -2.78
N LYS A 108 7.63 -5.60 -3.84
CA LYS A 108 7.39 -5.08 -5.19
C LYS A 108 6.01 -5.52 -5.67
N GLU A 109 5.31 -4.68 -6.43
CA GLU A 109 3.94 -4.93 -6.89
C GLU A 109 3.79 -6.27 -7.63
N SER A 110 4.74 -6.62 -8.49
CA SER A 110 4.71 -7.89 -9.23
C SER A 110 4.91 -9.10 -8.32
N ASP A 111 5.71 -8.97 -7.29
CA ASP A 111 5.92 -10.05 -6.31
C ASP A 111 4.67 -10.28 -5.47
N PHE A 112 4.00 -9.22 -5.05
CA PHE A 112 2.72 -9.34 -4.35
C PHE A 112 1.67 -10.02 -5.25
N ALA A 113 1.57 -9.60 -6.51
CA ALA A 113 0.66 -10.20 -7.48
C ALA A 113 0.95 -11.69 -7.71
N ALA A 114 2.22 -12.11 -7.58
CA ALA A 114 2.64 -13.50 -7.69
C ALA A 114 2.47 -14.32 -6.39
N GLY A 115 2.03 -13.70 -5.29
CA GLY A 115 1.71 -14.38 -4.04
C GLY A 115 2.54 -13.98 -2.82
N ALA A 116 3.54 -13.11 -2.95
CA ALA A 116 4.30 -12.62 -1.79
C ALA A 116 3.38 -11.86 -0.82
N ARG A 117 3.64 -12.05 0.48
CA ARG A 117 2.81 -11.44 1.55
C ARG A 117 3.68 -10.90 2.68
#